data_f9cef519778384e43658627e615f8dc2
#
_entry.id   f9cef519778384e43658627e615f8dc2
#
_cell.length_a   1.000
_cell.length_b   1.000
_cell.length_c   1.000
_cell.angle_alpha   90.00
_cell.angle_beta   90.00
_cell.angle_gamma   90.00
#
_symmetry.space_group_name_H-M   'P 1'
#
loop_
_entity.id
_entity.type
_entity.pdbx_description
1 polymer ?
#
loop_
_entity_poly.entity_id
_entity_poly.type
_entity_poly.pdbx_seq_one_letter_code
_entity_poly.pdbx_strand_id
1 'polypeptide(L)'
;YLESLRAELTGIPGAEISIDQESSGPPTEPPVNIEIQGEDFDKLVKTAAGLKNYLDAAQIPGINTLKIDVDLQNPELTLTIDRDRALMEGVSSAQVGMQIRTALFGKEVSKIKEGKDEYKIQLRSQELQRNNLVDLLNMRLSFRDMAAGGMVKNIPISSLVKVEPTNTFGSIKRKDQKRLIQLSSNVLTDKGYDPTSVNAAIAQYISNFKGIAEGVTVKQTGENQQQLETVSFLGKALIIALMLILFTLVLQFNSVSKSVIILTEILFSIIGVFLGFSIFGMKISGVMTGLGIVGLAGIVVKNGILVIEFADE
;
A
#
# COMPACT_ATOMS: atom_id res chain seq x y z
N TYR A 1 -0.64 -27.87 2.14
CA TYR A 1 -1.79 -27.25 2.80
C TYR A 1 -2.21 -25.96 2.09
N LEU A 2 -1.30 -25.00 1.83
CA LEU A 2 -1.61 -23.75 1.12
C LEU A 2 -2.06 -23.99 -0.33
N GLU A 3 -1.49 -24.95 -1.03
CA GLU A 3 -1.88 -25.30 -2.40
C GLU A 3 -3.26 -25.94 -2.47
N SER A 4 -3.60 -26.81 -1.51
CA SER A 4 -4.95 -27.39 -1.45
C SER A 4 -6.01 -26.32 -1.22
N LEU A 5 -5.75 -25.35 -0.33
CA LEU A 5 -6.64 -24.22 -0.09
C LEU A 5 -6.78 -23.31 -1.32
N ARG A 6 -5.68 -23.03 -2.03
CA ARG A 6 -5.73 -22.24 -3.28
C ARG A 6 -6.58 -22.94 -4.33
N ALA A 7 -6.44 -24.26 -4.48
CA ALA A 7 -7.22 -25.04 -5.45
C ALA A 7 -8.72 -25.10 -5.11
N GLU A 8 -9.09 -25.19 -3.83
CA GLU A 8 -10.48 -25.23 -3.38
C GLU A 8 -11.20 -23.87 -3.52
N LEU A 9 -10.47 -22.77 -3.35
CA LEU A 9 -11.03 -21.43 -3.36
C LEU A 9 -10.93 -20.73 -4.71
N THR A 10 -10.28 -21.34 -5.71
CA THR A 10 -10.25 -20.82 -7.09
C THR A 10 -11.61 -21.02 -7.76
N GLY A 11 -12.13 -19.98 -8.41
CA GLY A 11 -13.33 -20.06 -9.26
C GLY A 11 -14.62 -19.59 -8.60
N ILE A 12 -14.58 -18.90 -7.47
CA ILE A 12 -15.77 -18.25 -6.90
C ILE A 12 -16.09 -16.99 -7.71
N PRO A 13 -17.25 -16.95 -8.40
CA PRO A 13 -17.59 -15.81 -9.24
C PRO A 13 -17.74 -14.53 -8.42
N GLY A 14 -17.12 -13.44 -8.88
CA GLY A 14 -17.21 -12.13 -8.24
C GLY A 14 -16.28 -11.91 -7.03
N ALA A 15 -15.40 -12.88 -6.71
CA ALA A 15 -14.41 -12.74 -5.65
C ALA A 15 -12.99 -12.98 -6.20
N GLU A 16 -12.05 -12.06 -5.90
CA GLU A 16 -10.63 -12.25 -6.14
C GLU A 16 -9.98 -12.71 -4.83
N ILE A 17 -9.68 -14.00 -4.72
CA ILE A 17 -9.14 -14.60 -3.49
C ILE A 17 -7.66 -14.86 -3.67
N SER A 18 -6.83 -14.31 -2.79
CA SER A 18 -5.42 -14.67 -2.67
C SER A 18 -5.12 -15.24 -1.30
N ILE A 19 -4.35 -16.31 -1.27
CA ILE A 19 -3.89 -16.94 -0.04
C ILE A 19 -2.38 -16.82 -0.01
N ASP A 20 -1.90 -16.06 0.97
CA ASP A 20 -0.48 -15.77 1.16
C ASP A 20 -0.04 -16.18 2.57
N GLN A 21 1.23 -16.50 2.72
CA GLN A 21 1.83 -16.73 4.03
C GLN A 21 2.22 -15.39 4.63
N GLU A 22 1.83 -15.14 5.87
CA GLU A 22 2.26 -13.96 6.59
C GLU A 22 3.78 -13.99 6.80
N SER A 23 4.47 -12.92 6.41
CA SER A 23 5.90 -12.79 6.65
C SER A 23 6.16 -12.49 8.13
N SER A 24 7.06 -13.27 8.75
CA SER A 24 7.51 -13.01 10.12
C SER A 24 8.44 -11.78 10.11
N GLY A 25 7.97 -10.66 10.62
CA GLY A 25 8.76 -9.42 10.70
C GLY A 25 7.89 -8.16 10.77
N PRO A 26 8.51 -6.98 10.79
CA PRO A 26 7.75 -5.74 10.65
C PRO A 26 7.01 -5.71 9.32
N PRO A 27 5.83 -5.08 9.25
CA PRO A 27 5.06 -5.00 8.02
C PRO A 27 5.90 -4.32 6.93
N THR A 28 6.19 -5.07 5.88
CA THR A 28 6.91 -4.60 4.69
C THR A 28 5.94 -4.52 3.52
N GLU A 29 6.28 -3.69 2.53
CA GLU A 29 5.55 -3.69 1.26
C GLU A 29 5.68 -5.07 0.58
N PRO A 30 4.67 -5.46 -0.24
CA PRO A 30 4.74 -6.72 -0.99
C PRO A 30 6.04 -6.81 -1.81
N PRO A 31 6.59 -8.03 -1.99
CA PRO A 31 7.83 -8.24 -2.76
C PRO A 31 7.76 -7.69 -4.18
N VAL A 32 6.59 -7.79 -4.82
CA VAL A 32 6.29 -7.13 -6.10
C VAL A 32 5.38 -5.96 -5.82
N ASN A 33 5.86 -4.76 -6.11
CA ASN A 33 5.09 -3.52 -6.00
C ASN A 33 5.46 -2.59 -7.16
N ILE A 34 4.46 -2.16 -7.91
CA ILE A 34 4.61 -1.28 -9.06
C ILE A 34 3.75 -0.04 -8.79
N GLU A 35 4.40 1.10 -8.68
CA GLU A 35 3.77 2.39 -8.48
C GLU A 35 3.53 3.09 -9.82
N ILE A 36 2.29 3.47 -10.05
CA ILE A 36 1.84 4.22 -11.22
C ILE A 36 1.42 5.60 -10.72
N GLN A 37 2.19 6.62 -11.04
CA GLN A 37 2.03 7.98 -10.53
C GLN A 37 1.72 8.98 -11.64
N GLY A 38 0.84 9.94 -11.36
CA GLY A 38 0.50 11.03 -12.28
C GLY A 38 -0.56 11.97 -11.69
N GLU A 39 -0.94 12.99 -12.44
CA GLU A 39 -1.94 13.96 -12.00
C GLU A 39 -3.36 13.59 -12.41
N ASP A 40 -3.52 12.98 -13.59
CA ASP A 40 -4.80 12.58 -14.15
C ASP A 40 -5.16 11.16 -13.72
N PHE A 41 -6.19 11.03 -12.90
CA PHE A 41 -6.58 9.75 -12.30
C PHE A 41 -7.13 8.76 -13.33
N ASP A 42 -7.87 9.23 -14.33
CA ASP A 42 -8.43 8.36 -15.38
C ASP A 42 -7.33 7.74 -16.25
N LYS A 43 -6.27 8.52 -16.53
CA LYS A 43 -5.07 8.02 -17.21
C LYS A 43 -4.32 6.99 -16.36
N LEU A 44 -4.24 7.21 -15.04
CA LEU A 44 -3.63 6.25 -14.12
C LEU A 44 -4.38 4.93 -14.11
N VAL A 45 -5.71 4.98 -14.00
CA VAL A 45 -6.58 3.79 -13.99
C VAL A 45 -6.41 2.99 -15.29
N LYS A 46 -6.46 3.66 -16.46
CA LYS A 46 -6.28 3.01 -17.76
C LYS A 46 -4.89 2.39 -17.90
N THR A 47 -3.85 3.09 -17.46
CA THR A 47 -2.48 2.58 -17.50
C THR A 47 -2.31 1.39 -16.56
N ALA A 48 -2.87 1.45 -15.34
CA ALA A 48 -2.80 0.37 -14.36
C ALA A 48 -3.52 -0.89 -14.83
N ALA A 49 -4.74 -0.74 -15.35
CA ALA A 49 -5.50 -1.86 -15.91
C ALA A 49 -4.79 -2.47 -17.15
N GLY A 50 -4.27 -1.63 -18.03
CA GLY A 50 -3.52 -2.08 -19.21
C GLY A 50 -2.23 -2.81 -18.83
N LEU A 51 -1.47 -2.29 -17.86
CA LEU A 51 -0.25 -2.92 -17.36
C LEU A 51 -0.55 -4.24 -16.65
N LYS A 52 -1.61 -4.28 -15.80
CA LYS A 52 -2.04 -5.53 -15.14
C LYS A 52 -2.35 -6.60 -16.18
N ASN A 53 -3.19 -6.29 -17.17
CA ASN A 53 -3.56 -7.24 -18.22
C ASN A 53 -2.34 -7.72 -19.04
N TYR A 54 -1.40 -6.82 -19.30
CA TYR A 54 -0.17 -7.15 -20.02
C TYR A 54 0.73 -8.10 -19.24
N LEU A 55 0.90 -7.86 -17.93
CA LEU A 55 1.71 -8.72 -17.06
C LEU A 55 1.01 -10.07 -16.78
N ASP A 56 -0.31 -10.07 -16.62
CA ASP A 56 -1.10 -11.30 -16.45
C ASP A 56 -1.03 -12.19 -17.72
N ALA A 57 -1.09 -11.58 -18.91
CA ALA A 57 -0.94 -12.30 -20.18
C ALA A 57 0.48 -12.87 -20.38
N ALA A 58 1.49 -12.24 -19.81
CA ALA A 58 2.87 -12.71 -19.87
C ALA A 58 3.14 -13.95 -19.02
N GLN A 59 2.24 -14.30 -18.10
CA GLN A 59 2.34 -15.47 -17.21
C GLN A 59 3.73 -15.63 -16.58
N ILE A 60 4.27 -14.56 -16.01
CA ILE A 60 5.62 -14.55 -15.43
C ILE A 60 5.69 -15.58 -14.30
N PRO A 61 6.62 -16.57 -14.37
CA PRO A 61 6.70 -17.60 -13.34
C PRO A 61 7.07 -17.01 -11.97
N GLY A 62 6.42 -17.51 -10.92
CA GLY A 62 6.69 -17.07 -9.54
C GLY A 62 5.85 -15.89 -9.05
N ILE A 63 5.09 -15.21 -9.90
CA ILE A 63 4.12 -14.20 -9.49
C ILE A 63 2.83 -14.91 -9.03
N ASN A 64 2.31 -14.49 -7.89
CA ASN A 64 0.95 -14.81 -7.48
C ASN A 64 -0.04 -13.89 -8.24
N THR A 65 -1.26 -13.73 -7.79
CA THR A 65 -2.24 -12.84 -8.42
C THR A 65 -1.81 -11.38 -8.28
N LEU A 66 -1.73 -10.64 -9.40
CA LEU A 66 -1.51 -9.19 -9.40
C LEU A 66 -2.80 -8.47 -8.99
N LYS A 67 -2.72 -7.63 -7.97
CA LYS A 67 -3.83 -6.84 -7.44
C LYS A 67 -3.62 -5.36 -7.71
N ILE A 68 -4.69 -4.69 -8.09
CA ILE A 68 -4.75 -3.21 -8.12
C ILE A 68 -5.31 -2.77 -6.76
N ASP A 69 -4.70 -1.77 -6.14
CA ASP A 69 -5.11 -1.24 -4.84
C ASP A 69 -6.31 -0.28 -4.91
N VAL A 70 -6.83 -0.04 -6.09
CA VAL A 70 -8.03 0.76 -6.34
C VAL A 70 -9.17 -0.15 -6.77
N ASP A 71 -10.28 -0.07 -6.06
CA ASP A 71 -11.50 -0.73 -6.46
C ASP A 71 -12.15 0.05 -7.63
N LEU A 72 -12.03 -0.52 -8.83
CA LEU A 72 -12.52 0.10 -10.07
C LEU A 72 -14.01 -0.17 -10.32
N GLN A 73 -14.62 -1.05 -9.55
CA GLN A 73 -15.99 -1.52 -9.78
C GLN A 73 -16.91 -1.30 -8.57
N ASN A 74 -16.62 -0.31 -7.75
CA ASN A 74 -17.47 -0.01 -6.60
C ASN A 74 -18.74 0.72 -7.08
N PRO A 75 -19.90 0.06 -7.13
CA PRO A 75 -21.11 0.68 -7.63
C PRO A 75 -21.61 1.76 -6.67
N GLU A 76 -21.93 2.91 -7.20
CA GLU A 76 -22.47 4.06 -6.47
C GLU A 76 -23.75 4.55 -7.14
N LEU A 77 -24.69 5.00 -6.34
CA LEU A 77 -25.88 5.70 -6.82
C LEU A 77 -25.71 7.19 -6.53
N THR A 78 -25.52 7.97 -7.58
CA THR A 78 -25.46 9.43 -7.47
C THR A 78 -26.86 10.00 -7.57
N LEU A 79 -27.26 10.76 -6.54
CA LEU A 79 -28.54 11.43 -6.45
C LEU A 79 -28.33 12.91 -6.74
N THR A 80 -28.67 13.35 -7.96
CA THR A 80 -28.56 14.76 -8.36
C THR A 80 -29.88 15.47 -8.13
N ILE A 81 -29.87 16.51 -7.29
CA ILE A 81 -31.07 17.29 -6.99
C ILE A 81 -31.29 18.32 -8.09
N ASP A 82 -32.48 18.31 -8.67
CA ASP A 82 -32.96 19.37 -9.57
C ASP A 82 -33.26 20.63 -8.74
N ARG A 83 -32.32 21.57 -8.77
CA ARG A 83 -32.36 22.79 -7.96
C ARG A 83 -33.47 23.73 -8.37
N ASP A 84 -33.73 23.83 -9.67
CA ASP A 84 -34.75 24.74 -10.21
C ASP A 84 -36.15 24.26 -9.81
N ARG A 85 -36.38 22.97 -9.95
CA ARG A 85 -37.62 22.34 -9.52
C ARG A 85 -37.82 22.39 -8.01
N ALA A 86 -36.76 22.12 -7.23
CA ALA A 86 -36.84 22.24 -5.78
C ALA A 86 -37.17 23.67 -5.34
N LEU A 87 -36.59 24.68 -6.00
CA LEU A 87 -36.87 26.10 -5.74
C LEU A 87 -38.31 26.48 -6.09
N MET A 88 -38.83 26.03 -7.24
CA MET A 88 -40.24 26.26 -7.64
C MET A 88 -41.22 25.67 -6.63
N GLU A 89 -40.89 24.53 -6.04
CA GLU A 89 -41.71 23.90 -5.01
C GLU A 89 -41.53 24.52 -3.60
N GLY A 90 -40.57 25.43 -3.44
CA GLY A 90 -40.27 26.07 -2.16
C GLY A 90 -39.41 25.21 -1.22
N VAL A 91 -38.66 24.22 -1.75
CA VAL A 91 -37.79 23.29 -0.99
C VAL A 91 -36.34 23.60 -1.26
N SER A 92 -35.54 23.64 -0.21
CA SER A 92 -34.07 23.75 -0.37
C SER A 92 -33.43 22.38 -0.66
N SER A 93 -32.34 22.39 -1.44
CA SER A 93 -31.54 21.19 -1.68
C SER A 93 -31.05 20.55 -0.37
N ALA A 94 -30.79 21.36 0.64
CA ALA A 94 -30.40 20.90 1.97
C ALA A 94 -31.50 20.07 2.67
N GLN A 95 -32.74 20.48 2.54
CA GLN A 95 -33.90 19.75 3.10
C GLN A 95 -34.07 18.39 2.42
N VAL A 96 -33.95 18.35 1.07
CA VAL A 96 -34.01 17.08 0.32
C VAL A 96 -32.88 16.15 0.74
N GLY A 97 -31.64 16.65 0.77
CA GLY A 97 -30.47 15.85 1.18
C GLY A 97 -30.55 15.37 2.63
N MET A 98 -31.05 16.20 3.55
CA MET A 98 -31.23 15.83 4.95
C MET A 98 -32.27 14.72 5.11
N GLN A 99 -33.37 14.78 4.37
CA GLN A 99 -34.41 13.77 4.39
C GLN A 99 -33.88 12.42 3.91
N ILE A 100 -33.19 12.40 2.77
CA ILE A 100 -32.56 11.17 2.23
C ILE A 100 -31.54 10.62 3.22
N ARG A 101 -30.67 11.47 3.77
CA ARG A 101 -29.67 11.07 4.76
C ARG A 101 -30.30 10.47 5.99
N THR A 102 -31.40 11.07 6.51
CA THR A 102 -32.10 10.57 7.68
C THR A 102 -32.77 9.22 7.41
N ALA A 103 -33.31 9.02 6.22
CA ALA A 103 -33.91 7.76 5.82
C ALA A 103 -32.88 6.63 5.71
N LEU A 104 -31.73 6.89 5.11
CA LEU A 104 -30.68 5.89 4.87
C LEU A 104 -29.84 5.60 6.13
N PHE A 105 -29.30 6.65 6.73
CA PHE A 105 -28.30 6.53 7.80
C PHE A 105 -28.89 6.75 9.21
N GLY A 106 -30.10 7.32 9.27
CA GLY A 106 -30.76 7.66 10.52
C GLY A 106 -30.32 9.04 11.06
N LYS A 107 -31.06 9.48 12.07
CA LYS A 107 -30.82 10.69 12.83
C LYS A 107 -30.79 10.39 14.30
N GLU A 108 -29.77 10.83 15.02
CA GLU A 108 -29.74 10.81 16.48
C GLU A 108 -30.80 11.80 17.00
N VAL A 109 -31.81 11.30 17.70
CA VAL A 109 -32.92 12.11 18.21
C VAL A 109 -32.81 12.39 19.69
N SER A 110 -32.18 11.49 20.45
CA SER A 110 -32.00 11.63 21.90
C SER A 110 -30.89 10.67 22.38
N LYS A 111 -30.58 10.79 23.67
CA LYS A 111 -29.68 9.88 24.39
C LYS A 111 -30.32 9.48 25.70
N ILE A 112 -30.15 8.23 26.10
CA ILE A 112 -30.56 7.72 27.39
C ILE A 112 -29.29 7.46 28.20
N LYS A 113 -29.28 7.96 29.45
CA LYS A 113 -28.24 7.64 30.43
C LYS A 113 -28.70 6.49 31.32
N GLU A 114 -27.88 5.45 31.41
CA GLU A 114 -28.08 4.34 32.31
C GLU A 114 -26.81 4.15 33.14
N GLY A 115 -26.87 4.58 34.39
CA GLY A 115 -25.70 4.61 35.27
C GLY A 115 -24.64 5.59 34.79
N LYS A 116 -23.47 5.06 34.38
CA LYS A 116 -22.34 5.84 33.80
C LYS A 116 -22.33 5.85 32.28
N ASP A 117 -23.13 5.01 31.64
CA ASP A 117 -23.15 4.84 30.21
C ASP A 117 -24.22 5.69 29.53
N GLU A 118 -23.91 6.16 28.30
CA GLU A 118 -24.79 6.98 27.47
C GLU A 118 -25.11 6.25 26.17
N TYR A 119 -26.39 5.92 25.95
CA TYR A 119 -26.88 5.21 24.76
C TYR A 119 -27.57 6.19 23.82
N LYS A 120 -27.19 6.16 22.54
CA LYS A 120 -27.79 7.00 21.50
C LYS A 120 -29.07 6.38 20.95
N ILE A 121 -30.14 7.16 20.88
CA ILE A 121 -31.37 6.78 20.19
C ILE A 121 -31.30 7.28 18.77
N GLN A 122 -31.27 6.36 17.81
CA GLN A 122 -31.29 6.66 16.38
C GLN A 122 -32.63 6.33 15.75
N LEU A 123 -33.20 7.31 15.05
CA LEU A 123 -34.39 7.14 14.21
C LEU A 123 -33.96 6.94 12.76
N ARG A 124 -34.34 5.81 12.15
CA ARG A 124 -34.08 5.51 10.73
C ARG A 124 -35.24 4.70 10.13
N SER A 125 -35.32 4.68 8.79
CA SER A 125 -36.29 3.83 8.09
C SER A 125 -35.98 2.35 8.31
N GLN A 126 -37.00 1.49 8.19
CA GLN A 126 -36.84 0.04 8.26
C GLN A 126 -35.91 -0.46 7.17
N GLU A 127 -35.24 -1.56 7.43
CA GLU A 127 -34.21 -2.13 6.52
C GLU A 127 -34.76 -2.44 5.12
N LEU A 128 -35.94 -3.03 5.06
CA LEU A 128 -36.61 -3.31 3.79
C LEU A 128 -36.84 -2.05 2.93
N GLN A 129 -37.21 -0.94 3.57
CA GLN A 129 -37.42 0.34 2.87
C GLN A 129 -36.12 1.01 2.44
N ARG A 130 -35.04 0.85 3.25
CA ARG A 130 -33.72 1.43 2.91
C ARG A 130 -33.04 0.72 1.75
N ASN A 131 -33.23 -0.59 1.66
CA ASN A 131 -32.61 -1.43 0.61
C ASN A 131 -33.39 -1.39 -0.70
N ASN A 132 -34.56 -0.77 -0.72
CA ASN A 132 -35.37 -0.59 -1.93
C ASN A 132 -35.30 0.86 -2.41
N LEU A 133 -34.60 1.08 -3.54
CA LEU A 133 -34.45 2.41 -4.14
C LEU A 133 -35.81 3.05 -4.50
N VAL A 134 -36.77 2.24 -4.93
CA VAL A 134 -38.10 2.73 -5.32
C VAL A 134 -38.84 3.28 -4.11
N ASP A 135 -38.79 2.57 -2.98
CA ASP A 135 -39.43 3.01 -1.75
C ASP A 135 -38.77 4.27 -1.19
N LEU A 136 -37.43 4.37 -1.28
CA LEU A 136 -36.68 5.54 -0.89
C LEU A 136 -37.07 6.77 -1.71
N LEU A 137 -37.17 6.62 -3.03
CA LEU A 137 -37.53 7.72 -3.95
C LEU A 137 -39.01 8.12 -3.83
N ASN A 138 -39.90 7.18 -3.46
CA ASN A 138 -41.31 7.45 -3.24
C ASN A 138 -41.61 8.07 -1.85
N MET A 139 -40.61 8.16 -0.98
CA MET A 139 -40.76 8.88 0.28
C MET A 139 -41.18 10.31 0.03
N ARG A 140 -42.10 10.82 0.84
CA ARG A 140 -42.59 12.18 0.73
C ARG A 140 -41.89 13.14 1.68
N LEU A 141 -41.39 14.23 1.14
CA LEU A 141 -40.89 15.35 1.92
C LEU A 141 -42.05 16.25 2.30
N SER A 142 -42.35 16.31 3.61
CA SER A 142 -43.38 17.19 4.17
C SER A 142 -42.74 18.47 4.73
N PHE A 143 -43.18 19.61 4.25
CA PHE A 143 -42.68 20.90 4.73
C PHE A 143 -43.78 21.98 4.69
N ARG A 144 -43.58 23.07 5.41
CA ARG A 144 -44.45 24.24 5.37
C ARG A 144 -43.95 25.21 4.32
N ASP A 145 -44.79 25.51 3.34
CA ASP A 145 -44.52 26.53 2.33
C ASP A 145 -44.90 27.90 2.88
N MET A 146 -43.89 28.65 3.31
CA MET A 146 -44.10 30.00 3.87
C MET A 146 -44.55 31.00 2.81
N ALA A 147 -44.22 30.78 1.53
CA ALA A 147 -44.65 31.62 0.43
C ALA A 147 -46.15 31.42 0.10
N ALA A 148 -46.66 30.21 0.36
CA ALA A 148 -48.09 29.86 0.20
C ALA A 148 -48.89 29.94 1.51
N GLY A 149 -48.55 30.86 2.41
CA GLY A 149 -49.29 31.09 3.65
C GLY A 149 -49.13 30.00 4.70
N GLY A 150 -48.07 29.23 4.66
CA GLY A 150 -47.78 28.19 5.68
C GLY A 150 -48.49 26.84 5.47
N MET A 151 -49.03 26.59 4.28
CA MET A 151 -49.64 25.31 3.93
C MET A 151 -48.61 24.17 3.93
N VAL A 152 -49.04 23.01 4.40
CA VAL A 152 -48.20 21.80 4.37
C VAL A 152 -48.22 21.18 2.99
N LYS A 153 -47.08 21.15 2.32
CA LYS A 153 -46.88 20.44 1.05
C LYS A 153 -46.23 19.09 1.28
N ASN A 154 -46.59 18.11 0.48
CA ASN A 154 -46.04 16.74 0.50
C ASN A 154 -45.58 16.39 -0.91
N ILE A 155 -44.26 16.42 -1.14
CA ILE A 155 -43.66 16.19 -2.46
C ILE A 155 -42.85 14.87 -2.41
N PRO A 156 -43.02 13.93 -3.36
CA PRO A 156 -42.20 12.74 -3.45
C PRO A 156 -40.78 13.12 -3.86
N ILE A 157 -39.78 12.49 -3.23
CA ILE A 157 -38.36 12.74 -3.50
C ILE A 157 -38.05 12.48 -4.98
N SER A 158 -38.67 11.46 -5.59
CA SER A 158 -38.52 11.13 -7.01
C SER A 158 -38.82 12.28 -7.98
N SER A 159 -39.62 13.24 -7.57
CA SER A 159 -39.89 14.41 -8.42
C SER A 159 -38.79 15.48 -8.37
N LEU A 160 -37.90 15.41 -7.37
CA LEU A 160 -36.86 16.41 -7.11
C LEU A 160 -35.45 15.91 -7.38
N VAL A 161 -35.29 14.61 -7.61
CA VAL A 161 -33.96 13.95 -7.69
C VAL A 161 -33.87 13.07 -8.92
N LYS A 162 -32.77 13.22 -9.65
CA LYS A 162 -32.37 12.30 -10.72
C LYS A 162 -31.36 11.30 -10.16
N VAL A 163 -31.58 10.03 -10.45
CA VAL A 163 -30.71 8.92 -10.00
C VAL A 163 -29.88 8.44 -11.18
N GLU A 164 -28.58 8.42 -10.98
CA GLU A 164 -27.62 7.92 -11.97
C GLU A 164 -26.73 6.85 -11.32
N PRO A 165 -26.71 5.62 -11.86
CA PRO A 165 -25.74 4.64 -11.43
C PRO A 165 -24.36 5.05 -11.94
N THR A 166 -23.40 5.14 -11.05
CA THR A 166 -22.01 5.48 -11.33
C THR A 166 -21.09 4.48 -10.67
N ASN A 167 -19.83 4.49 -11.03
CA ASN A 167 -18.79 3.79 -10.31
C ASN A 167 -17.92 4.80 -9.58
N THR A 168 -17.62 4.52 -8.34
CA THR A 168 -16.73 5.37 -7.55
C THR A 168 -15.44 4.64 -7.18
N PHE A 169 -14.41 5.42 -6.93
CA PHE A 169 -13.16 4.92 -6.41
C PHE A 169 -13.18 5.12 -4.90
N GLY A 170 -13.04 4.03 -4.14
CA GLY A 170 -13.15 4.08 -2.68
C GLY A 170 -12.17 5.06 -2.01
N SER A 171 -10.96 5.18 -2.54
CA SER A 171 -9.94 6.11 -2.06
C SER A 171 -8.95 6.49 -3.17
N ILE A 172 -8.41 7.70 -3.10
CA ILE A 172 -7.33 8.17 -3.97
C ILE A 172 -6.07 8.34 -3.11
N LYS A 173 -5.10 7.46 -3.30
CA LYS A 173 -3.81 7.54 -2.62
C LYS A 173 -2.93 8.61 -3.28
N ARG A 174 -2.06 9.23 -2.50
CA ARG A 174 -1.05 10.19 -2.98
C ARG A 174 0.30 9.91 -2.34
N LYS A 175 1.35 10.02 -3.16
CA LYS A 175 2.75 9.97 -2.73
C LYS A 175 3.49 11.10 -3.46
N ASP A 176 4.30 11.85 -2.74
CA ASP A 176 5.05 13.00 -3.28
C ASP A 176 4.15 13.99 -4.04
N GLN A 177 2.96 14.29 -3.47
CA GLN A 177 1.92 15.17 -4.02
C GLN A 177 1.24 14.69 -5.29
N LYS A 178 1.67 13.59 -5.90
CA LYS A 178 1.04 12.97 -7.09
C LYS A 178 0.07 11.88 -6.68
N ARG A 179 -0.95 11.68 -7.49
CA ARG A 179 -1.87 10.55 -7.33
C ARG A 179 -1.13 9.25 -7.65
N LEU A 180 -1.46 8.20 -6.93
CA LEU A 180 -0.78 6.91 -6.98
C LEU A 180 -1.79 5.79 -7.12
N ILE A 181 -1.52 4.86 -8.01
CA ILE A 181 -2.14 3.52 -8.07
C ILE A 181 -1.03 2.50 -7.93
N GLN A 182 -1.24 1.49 -7.09
CA GLN A 182 -0.28 0.41 -6.86
C GLN A 182 -0.79 -0.90 -7.45
N LEU A 183 0.09 -1.57 -8.18
CA LEU A 183 -0.05 -2.97 -8.55
C LEU A 183 0.85 -3.77 -7.62
N SER A 184 0.30 -4.69 -6.87
CA SER A 184 1.05 -5.50 -5.91
C SER A 184 0.81 -6.98 -6.10
N SER A 185 1.82 -7.77 -5.80
CA SER A 185 1.71 -9.23 -5.76
C SER A 185 2.74 -9.82 -4.80
N ASN A 186 2.44 -11.01 -4.30
CA ASN A 186 3.41 -11.83 -3.59
C ASN A 186 4.15 -12.75 -4.57
N VAL A 187 5.34 -13.19 -4.17
CA VAL A 187 6.15 -14.15 -4.91
C VAL A 187 5.97 -15.53 -4.29
N LEU A 188 5.82 -16.56 -5.13
CA LEU A 188 5.67 -17.96 -4.72
C LEU A 188 7.01 -18.53 -4.23
N THR A 189 7.49 -18.03 -3.10
CA THR A 189 8.75 -18.48 -2.48
C THR A 189 8.69 -19.93 -1.99
N ASP A 190 7.48 -20.42 -1.68
CA ASP A 190 7.17 -21.82 -1.37
C ASP A 190 7.50 -22.78 -2.52
N LYS A 191 7.46 -22.30 -3.77
CA LYS A 191 7.85 -23.02 -4.99
C LYS A 191 9.31 -22.79 -5.40
N GLY A 192 10.09 -22.10 -4.56
CA GLY A 192 11.52 -21.86 -4.81
C GLY A 192 11.81 -20.65 -5.71
N TYR A 193 10.83 -19.82 -6.01
CA TYR A 193 11.08 -18.58 -6.76
C TYR A 193 11.73 -17.51 -5.87
N ASP A 194 12.75 -16.87 -6.41
CA ASP A 194 13.43 -15.78 -5.73
C ASP A 194 12.81 -14.43 -6.11
N PRO A 195 12.42 -13.58 -5.13
CA PRO A 195 11.84 -12.29 -5.39
C PRO A 195 12.68 -11.37 -6.29
N THR A 196 14.00 -11.45 -6.18
CA THR A 196 14.93 -10.62 -6.97
C THR A 196 14.85 -10.97 -8.46
N SER A 197 14.84 -12.26 -8.78
CA SER A 197 14.77 -12.76 -10.16
C SER A 197 13.41 -12.45 -10.80
N VAL A 198 12.32 -12.61 -10.03
CA VAL A 198 10.96 -12.28 -10.47
C VAL A 198 10.83 -10.78 -10.73
N ASN A 199 11.35 -9.94 -9.84
CA ASN A 199 11.34 -8.49 -10.02
C ASN A 199 12.18 -8.03 -11.23
N ALA A 200 13.31 -8.67 -11.50
CA ALA A 200 14.11 -8.39 -12.70
C ALA A 200 13.35 -8.72 -14.00
N ALA A 201 12.62 -9.85 -14.02
CA ALA A 201 11.78 -10.21 -15.15
C ALA A 201 10.66 -9.17 -15.35
N ILE A 202 9.96 -8.77 -14.28
CA ILE A 202 8.93 -7.73 -14.32
C ILE A 202 9.47 -6.42 -14.88
N ALA A 203 10.68 -6.01 -14.46
CA ALA A 203 11.31 -4.77 -14.95
C ALA A 203 11.51 -4.78 -16.47
N GLN A 204 11.87 -5.93 -17.06
CA GLN A 204 11.98 -6.09 -18.52
C GLN A 204 10.61 -5.94 -19.21
N TYR A 205 9.55 -6.53 -18.64
CA TYR A 205 8.20 -6.39 -19.19
C TYR A 205 7.71 -4.94 -19.10
N ILE A 206 7.92 -4.26 -17.96
CA ILE A 206 7.57 -2.84 -17.80
C ILE A 206 8.29 -1.96 -18.83
N SER A 207 9.58 -2.19 -19.08
CA SER A 207 10.34 -1.41 -20.06
C SER A 207 9.84 -1.58 -21.50
N ASN A 208 9.25 -2.73 -21.81
CA ASN A 208 8.68 -3.04 -23.13
C ASN A 208 7.19 -2.62 -23.26
N PHE A 209 6.56 -2.24 -22.17
CA PHE A 209 5.16 -1.83 -22.18
C PHE A 209 4.96 -0.44 -22.79
N LYS A 210 4.27 -0.37 -23.93
CA LYS A 210 4.03 0.88 -24.69
C LYS A 210 2.74 1.61 -24.30
N GLY A 211 1.97 1.06 -23.34
CA GLY A 211 0.66 1.60 -22.94
C GLY A 211 0.72 2.68 -21.85
N ILE A 212 1.88 3.27 -21.59
CA ILE A 212 2.03 4.34 -20.58
C ILE A 212 1.50 5.64 -21.17
N ALA A 213 0.46 6.21 -20.53
CA ALA A 213 -0.12 7.47 -20.96
C ALA A 213 0.83 8.65 -20.67
N GLU A 214 0.71 9.72 -21.47
CA GLU A 214 1.51 10.94 -21.28
C GLU A 214 1.22 11.57 -19.89
N GLY A 215 2.31 11.89 -19.16
CA GLY A 215 2.25 12.43 -17.80
C GLY A 215 2.13 11.37 -16.71
N VAL A 216 2.15 10.07 -17.06
CA VAL A 216 2.16 8.95 -16.13
C VAL A 216 3.58 8.39 -16.02
N THR A 217 4.01 8.11 -14.79
CA THR A 217 5.29 7.45 -14.51
C THR A 217 5.02 6.09 -13.85
N VAL A 218 5.71 5.06 -14.33
CA VAL A 218 5.66 3.71 -13.76
C VAL A 218 6.99 3.41 -13.11
N LYS A 219 6.99 3.05 -11.84
CA LYS A 219 8.19 2.70 -11.08
C LYS A 219 7.96 1.38 -10.36
N GLN A 220 8.94 0.52 -10.43
CA GLN A 220 8.96 -0.67 -9.58
C GLN A 220 9.54 -0.28 -8.22
N THR A 221 8.83 -0.59 -7.16
CA THR A 221 9.17 -0.31 -5.77
C THR A 221 9.00 -1.60 -4.94
N GLY A 222 8.83 -1.46 -3.64
CA GLY A 222 8.59 -2.59 -2.74
C GLY A 222 9.85 -3.05 -2.02
N GLU A 223 9.78 -4.22 -1.41
CA GLU A 223 10.83 -4.78 -0.56
C GLU A 223 12.21 -4.76 -1.24
N ASN A 224 12.27 -5.06 -2.54
CA ASN A 224 13.52 -5.12 -3.29
C ASN A 224 14.22 -3.76 -3.38
N GLN A 225 13.48 -2.68 -3.66
CA GLN A 225 14.05 -1.33 -3.70
C GLN A 225 14.54 -0.91 -2.30
N GLN A 226 13.74 -1.17 -1.27
CA GLN A 226 14.08 -0.86 0.11
C GLN A 226 15.34 -1.63 0.56
N GLN A 227 15.48 -2.89 0.16
CA GLN A 227 16.70 -3.68 0.39
C GLN A 227 17.90 -3.09 -0.32
N LEU A 228 17.78 -2.69 -1.61
CA LEU A 228 18.88 -2.09 -2.37
C LEU A 228 19.32 -0.75 -1.78
N GLU A 229 18.39 0.11 -1.37
CA GLU A 229 18.70 1.37 -0.69
C GLU A 229 19.42 1.13 0.64
N THR A 230 18.94 0.15 1.43
CA THR A 230 19.55 -0.22 2.71
C THR A 230 20.97 -0.80 2.50
N VAL A 231 21.17 -1.69 1.53
CA VAL A 231 22.50 -2.24 1.21
C VAL A 231 23.45 -1.13 0.73
N SER A 232 22.97 -0.21 -0.10
CA SER A 232 23.75 0.96 -0.54
C SER A 232 24.13 1.88 0.64
N PHE A 233 23.19 2.12 1.55
CA PHE A 233 23.45 2.87 2.77
C PHE A 233 24.49 2.17 3.67
N LEU A 234 24.33 0.87 3.90
CA LEU A 234 25.27 0.06 4.70
C LEU A 234 26.67 0.06 4.07
N GLY A 235 26.78 -0.03 2.74
CA GLY A 235 28.04 0.06 2.02
C GLY A 235 28.75 1.40 2.26
N LYS A 236 28.01 2.51 2.16
CA LYS A 236 28.54 3.85 2.44
C LYS A 236 28.95 4.00 3.91
N ALA A 237 28.11 3.52 4.82
CA ALA A 237 28.38 3.54 6.26
C ALA A 237 29.64 2.75 6.61
N LEU A 238 29.84 1.55 5.99
CA LEU A 238 31.04 0.75 6.18
C LEU A 238 32.30 1.50 5.72
N ILE A 239 32.29 2.15 4.54
CA ILE A 239 33.43 2.93 4.05
C ILE A 239 33.77 4.08 5.02
N ILE A 240 32.75 4.80 5.49
CA ILE A 240 32.95 5.89 6.45
C ILE A 240 33.52 5.35 7.77
N ALA A 241 32.97 4.24 8.27
CA ALA A 241 33.48 3.59 9.49
C ALA A 241 34.93 3.15 9.35
N LEU A 242 35.29 2.52 8.22
CA LEU A 242 36.68 2.12 7.94
C LEU A 242 37.63 3.31 7.88
N MET A 243 37.21 4.43 7.27
CA MET A 243 38.01 5.66 7.26
C MET A 243 38.22 6.23 8.66
N LEU A 244 37.19 6.28 9.49
CA LEU A 244 37.29 6.74 10.89
C LEU A 244 38.17 5.80 11.71
N ILE A 245 38.06 4.49 11.54
CA ILE A 245 38.93 3.50 12.19
C ILE A 245 40.38 3.71 11.76
N LEU A 246 40.64 3.83 10.46
CA LEU A 246 41.98 4.10 9.95
C LEU A 246 42.60 5.37 10.57
N PHE A 247 41.82 6.46 10.57
CA PHE A 247 42.25 7.71 11.15
C PHE A 247 42.60 7.57 12.64
N THR A 248 41.76 6.91 13.41
CA THR A 248 41.96 6.66 14.83
C THR A 248 43.21 5.79 15.09
N LEU A 249 43.35 4.71 14.28
CA LEU A 249 44.51 3.81 14.40
C LEU A 249 45.84 4.52 14.05
N VAL A 250 45.84 5.35 12.99
CA VAL A 250 47.04 6.12 12.62
C VAL A 250 47.45 7.08 13.75
N LEU A 251 46.49 7.73 14.39
CA LEU A 251 46.75 8.59 15.54
C LEU A 251 47.28 7.79 16.75
N GLN A 252 46.75 6.60 17.02
CA GLN A 252 47.12 5.78 18.15
C GLN A 252 48.53 5.19 18.01
N PHE A 253 48.81 4.59 16.82
CA PHE A 253 50.09 3.90 16.58
C PHE A 253 51.16 4.79 15.96
N ASN A 254 50.84 6.02 15.61
CA ASN A 254 51.71 6.94 14.85
C ASN A 254 52.40 6.25 13.65
N SER A 255 51.71 5.31 13.03
CA SER A 255 52.20 4.46 11.92
C SER A 255 51.06 4.06 10.99
N VAL A 256 51.18 4.44 9.72
CA VAL A 256 50.22 4.06 8.67
C VAL A 256 50.30 2.57 8.39
N SER A 257 51.50 1.97 8.37
CA SER A 257 51.68 0.56 8.04
C SER A 257 50.97 -0.36 9.03
N LYS A 258 51.10 -0.10 10.35
CA LYS A 258 50.43 -0.92 11.37
C LYS A 258 48.91 -0.79 11.28
N SER A 259 48.41 0.43 11.03
CA SER A 259 46.98 0.67 10.86
C SER A 259 46.40 -0.07 9.64
N VAL A 260 47.12 -0.10 8.52
CA VAL A 260 46.71 -0.83 7.32
C VAL A 260 46.71 -2.35 7.56
N ILE A 261 47.69 -2.89 8.30
CA ILE A 261 47.72 -4.32 8.66
C ILE A 261 46.46 -4.69 9.46
N ILE A 262 46.05 -3.89 10.46
CA ILE A 262 44.82 -4.15 11.22
C ILE A 262 43.59 -4.13 10.30
N LEU A 263 43.52 -3.20 9.35
CA LEU A 263 42.40 -3.14 8.42
C LEU A 263 42.33 -4.34 7.47
N THR A 264 43.49 -4.97 7.12
CA THR A 264 43.45 -6.21 6.29
C THR A 264 42.82 -7.39 7.02
N GLU A 265 42.82 -7.42 8.36
CA GLU A 265 42.12 -8.45 9.13
C GLU A 265 40.60 -8.41 8.90
N ILE A 266 40.02 -7.24 8.68
CA ILE A 266 38.60 -7.11 8.35
C ILE A 266 38.28 -7.83 7.03
N LEU A 267 39.15 -7.68 6.01
CA LEU A 267 38.96 -8.36 4.72
C LEU A 267 39.00 -9.89 4.87
N PHE A 268 39.94 -10.42 5.65
CA PHE A 268 40.01 -11.87 5.93
C PHE A 268 38.78 -12.33 6.72
N SER A 269 38.29 -11.53 7.63
CA SER A 269 37.07 -11.83 8.40
C SER A 269 35.84 -11.90 7.52
N ILE A 270 35.67 -11.00 6.55
CA ILE A 270 34.59 -11.03 5.57
C ILE A 270 34.65 -12.30 4.71
N ILE A 271 35.86 -12.71 4.27
CA ILE A 271 36.04 -13.96 3.55
C ILE A 271 35.59 -15.14 4.41
N GLY A 272 35.93 -15.14 5.71
CA GLY A 272 35.50 -16.17 6.66
C GLY A 272 33.96 -16.26 6.79
N VAL A 273 33.29 -15.13 6.82
CA VAL A 273 31.81 -15.08 6.85
C VAL A 273 31.21 -15.72 5.60
N PHE A 274 31.67 -15.36 4.40
CA PHE A 274 31.16 -15.94 3.15
C PHE A 274 31.50 -17.44 3.02
N LEU A 275 32.67 -17.87 3.48
CA LEU A 275 32.99 -19.30 3.56
C LEU A 275 32.03 -20.04 4.50
N GLY A 276 31.68 -19.44 5.65
CA GLY A 276 30.69 -20.01 6.55
C GLY A 276 29.33 -20.16 5.89
N PHE A 277 28.82 -19.15 5.23
CA PHE A 277 27.57 -19.25 4.47
C PHE A 277 27.60 -20.33 3.40
N SER A 278 28.73 -20.47 2.69
CA SER A 278 28.90 -21.49 1.65
C SER A 278 28.91 -22.91 2.21
N ILE A 279 29.62 -23.12 3.32
CA ILE A 279 29.74 -24.45 3.94
C ILE A 279 28.41 -24.91 4.54
N PHE A 280 27.70 -24.02 5.21
CA PHE A 280 26.44 -24.34 5.88
C PHE A 280 25.22 -24.20 4.98
N GLY A 281 25.36 -23.77 3.72
CA GLY A 281 24.26 -23.60 2.78
C GLY A 281 23.23 -22.55 3.23
N MET A 282 23.65 -21.56 4.02
CA MET A 282 22.75 -20.54 4.57
C MET A 282 22.41 -19.47 3.51
N LYS A 283 21.17 -19.00 3.50
CA LYS A 283 20.75 -17.90 2.61
C LYS A 283 21.39 -16.58 3.05
N ILE A 284 21.97 -15.86 2.10
CA ILE A 284 22.55 -14.53 2.33
C ILE A 284 21.43 -13.49 2.27
N SER A 285 21.22 -12.77 3.39
CA SER A 285 20.32 -11.60 3.43
C SER A 285 21.15 -10.33 3.34
N GLY A 286 20.89 -9.47 2.35
CA GLY A 286 21.68 -8.25 2.15
C GLY A 286 21.72 -7.35 3.39
N VAL A 287 20.60 -7.16 4.06
CA VAL A 287 20.50 -6.32 5.26
C VAL A 287 21.12 -6.96 6.48
N MET A 288 20.71 -8.21 6.82
CA MET A 288 21.21 -8.90 8.03
C MET A 288 22.70 -9.20 7.95
N THR A 289 23.16 -9.69 6.78
CA THR A 289 24.58 -9.96 6.55
C THR A 289 25.40 -8.67 6.58
N GLY A 290 24.89 -7.58 5.98
CA GLY A 290 25.55 -6.27 5.99
C GLY A 290 25.72 -5.71 7.40
N LEU A 291 24.66 -5.76 8.23
CA LEU A 291 24.75 -5.37 9.64
C LEU A 291 25.74 -6.25 10.41
N GLY A 292 25.74 -7.56 10.17
CA GLY A 292 26.69 -8.49 10.78
C GLY A 292 28.14 -8.16 10.42
N ILE A 293 28.43 -7.81 9.17
CA ILE A 293 29.78 -7.42 8.71
C ILE A 293 30.23 -6.14 9.39
N VAL A 294 29.38 -5.13 9.50
CA VAL A 294 29.70 -3.86 10.18
C VAL A 294 30.03 -4.12 11.65
N GLY A 295 29.21 -4.93 12.35
CA GLY A 295 29.46 -5.29 13.74
C GLY A 295 30.74 -6.11 13.92
N LEU A 296 31.00 -7.04 13.02
CA LEU A 296 32.19 -7.89 13.03
C LEU A 296 33.48 -7.05 12.85
N ALA A 297 33.45 -6.06 11.95
CA ALA A 297 34.59 -5.16 11.75
C ALA A 297 35.07 -4.51 13.04
N GLY A 298 34.15 -4.07 13.90
CA GLY A 298 34.51 -3.47 15.21
C GLY A 298 35.18 -4.47 16.16
N ILE A 299 34.73 -5.72 16.19
CA ILE A 299 35.31 -6.77 17.05
C ILE A 299 36.70 -7.19 16.55
N VAL A 300 36.87 -7.35 15.23
CA VAL A 300 38.13 -7.77 14.60
C VAL A 300 39.20 -6.71 14.81
N VAL A 301 38.87 -5.42 14.61
CA VAL A 301 39.80 -4.30 14.84
C VAL A 301 40.30 -4.28 16.29
N LYS A 302 39.41 -4.50 17.26
CA LYS A 302 39.81 -4.55 18.68
C LYS A 302 40.82 -5.66 18.92
N ASN A 303 40.66 -6.85 18.36
CA ASN A 303 41.58 -7.95 18.50
C ASN A 303 42.91 -7.64 17.79
N GLY A 304 42.91 -7.06 16.59
CA GLY A 304 44.10 -6.65 15.86
C GLY A 304 44.93 -5.62 16.60
N ILE A 305 44.27 -4.65 17.25
CA ILE A 305 44.97 -3.68 18.10
C ILE A 305 45.77 -4.38 19.21
N LEU A 306 45.12 -5.30 19.92
CA LEU A 306 45.77 -6.01 21.03
C LEU A 306 46.98 -6.84 20.56
N VAL A 307 46.85 -7.50 19.39
CA VAL A 307 47.95 -8.33 18.83
C VAL A 307 49.13 -7.48 18.40
N ILE A 308 48.92 -6.32 17.76
CA ILE A 308 50.00 -5.43 17.34
C ILE A 308 50.63 -4.74 18.51
N GLU A 309 49.86 -4.31 19.51
CA GLU A 309 50.39 -3.69 20.74
C GLU A 309 51.31 -4.69 21.51
N PHE A 310 50.89 -5.94 21.63
CA PHE A 310 51.70 -6.98 22.24
C PHE A 310 52.96 -7.37 21.42
N ALA A 311 52.92 -7.23 20.10
CA ALA A 311 54.07 -7.51 19.25
C ALA A 311 55.08 -6.37 19.20
N ASP A 312 54.70 -5.17 19.63
CA ASP A 312 55.58 -3.97 19.74
C ASP A 312 56.32 -3.88 21.07
N GLU A 313 55.86 -4.59 22.12
CA GLU A 313 56.57 -4.76 23.41
C GLU A 313 57.66 -5.85 23.29
#